data_9626b3ac4ea95a87e6a1ee04a9711f6f
#
_entry.id   9626b3ac4ea95a87e6a1ee04a9711f6f
#
_cell.length_a   1.000
_cell.length_b   1.000
_cell.length_c   1.000
_cell.angle_alpha   90.00
_cell.angle_beta   90.00
_cell.angle_gamma   90.00
#
_symmetry.space_group_name_H-M   'P 1'
#
loop_
_entity.id
_entity.type
_entity.pdbx_description
1 polymer ?
#
loop_
_entity_poly.entity_id
_entity_poly.type
_entity_poly.pdbx_seq_one_letter_code
_entity_poly.pdbx_strand_id
1 'polypeptide(L)'
;YITQKETGSTWHVARNSANVFVLPINTNSQEQSADHFFESLTIRMEQQYPGTKFCVGKGNVRSRLFGIRESYIQAKRSLLSWKLLGDNRHLISYSDLGFYQLLFEIPTASVMREYTARFLDPIREYDKTHDAHLYETLCTWLDCRCNKVQTAKALFLHRNTLLMRLEKL
;
A
#
# COMPACT_ATOMS: atom_id res chain seq x y z
N TYR A 1 14.45 15.29 19.36
CA TYR A 1 15.71 14.74 19.91
C TYR A 1 16.64 14.43 18.78
N ILE A 2 17.82 15.04 18.79
CA ILE A 2 18.90 14.79 17.83
C ILE A 2 19.81 13.77 18.50
N THR A 3 19.86 12.55 17.98
CA THR A 3 20.86 11.57 18.40
C THR A 3 22.04 11.66 17.45
N GLN A 4 23.12 12.28 17.91
CA GLN A 4 24.44 12.24 17.28
C GLN A 4 25.14 10.96 17.74
N LYS A 5 25.34 10.00 16.84
CA LYS A 5 26.35 8.93 16.95
C LYS A 5 26.85 8.52 15.56
N GLU A 6 28.08 8.86 15.30
CA GLU A 6 29.13 8.24 14.46
C GLU A 6 28.93 7.84 13.00
N THR A 7 27.81 8.15 12.32
CA THR A 7 27.69 8.04 10.86
C THR A 7 26.83 9.17 10.32
N GLY A 8 27.42 10.32 10.01
CA GLY A 8 26.72 11.41 9.35
C GLY A 8 25.44 11.87 10.09
N SER A 9 25.14 13.15 10.09
CA SER A 9 24.02 13.73 10.86
C SER A 9 22.68 13.12 10.47
N THR A 10 22.13 12.24 11.30
CA THR A 10 20.75 11.72 11.17
C THR A 10 19.78 12.71 11.79
N TRP A 11 18.80 13.17 11.04
CA TRP A 11 17.76 14.04 11.53
C TRP A 11 16.52 13.21 11.88
N HIS A 12 16.08 13.29 13.14
CA HIS A 12 14.86 12.63 13.59
C HIS A 12 13.81 13.68 13.97
N VAL A 13 12.62 13.55 13.40
CA VAL A 13 11.48 14.41 13.71
C VAL A 13 10.28 13.52 14.02
N ALA A 14 9.74 13.62 15.24
CA ALA A 14 8.48 13.00 15.59
C ALA A 14 7.32 13.91 15.21
N ARG A 15 6.35 13.41 14.42
CA ARG A 15 5.17 14.18 14.01
C ARG A 15 3.95 13.26 13.88
N ASN A 16 2.87 13.60 14.59
CA ASN A 16 1.55 12.97 14.41
C ASN A 16 1.58 11.43 14.36
N SER A 17 2.10 10.78 15.38
CA SER A 17 2.21 9.31 15.48
C SER A 17 3.15 8.64 14.49
N ALA A 18 3.98 9.40 13.79
CA ALA A 18 5.04 8.89 12.92
C ALA A 18 6.40 9.47 13.30
N ASN A 19 7.43 8.64 13.25
CA ASN A 19 8.81 9.06 13.36
C ASN A 19 9.39 9.23 11.96
N VAL A 20 10.04 10.36 11.69
CA VAL A 20 10.67 10.67 10.41
C VAL A 20 12.18 10.72 10.60
N PHE A 21 12.90 9.94 9.82
CA PHE A 21 14.36 9.91 9.79
C PHE A 21 14.84 10.44 8.45
N VAL A 22 15.77 11.38 8.48
CA VAL A 22 16.49 11.85 7.29
C VAL A 22 17.94 11.42 7.42
N LEU A 23 18.39 10.57 6.52
CA LEU A 23 19.71 9.96 6.55
C LEU A 23 20.55 10.49 5.37
N PRO A 24 21.77 10.96 5.59
CA PRO A 24 22.72 11.19 4.52
C PRO A 24 23.22 9.84 3.99
N ILE A 25 22.96 9.55 2.72
CA ILE A 25 23.39 8.33 2.02
C ILE A 25 24.34 8.73 0.91
N ASN A 26 25.57 8.27 0.98
CA ASN A 26 26.60 8.56 -0.02
C ASN A 26 26.95 7.35 -0.89
N THR A 27 26.62 6.15 -0.45
CA THR A 27 26.90 4.89 -1.14
C THR A 27 25.73 3.90 -1.04
N ASN A 28 25.63 2.98 -2.02
CA ASN A 28 24.62 1.92 -1.99
C ASN A 28 24.77 1.00 -0.76
N SER A 29 25.98 0.78 -0.27
CA SER A 29 26.21 -0.01 0.94
C SER A 29 25.65 0.63 2.20
N GLN A 30 25.70 1.96 2.30
CA GLN A 30 25.07 2.69 3.40
C GLN A 30 23.53 2.62 3.33
N GLU A 31 22.97 2.69 2.12
CA GLU A 31 21.54 2.53 1.91
C GLU A 31 21.07 1.14 2.36
N GLN A 32 21.74 0.08 1.93
CA GLN A 32 21.42 -1.30 2.34
C GLN A 32 21.57 -1.51 3.85
N SER A 33 22.61 -0.92 4.46
CA SER A 33 22.81 -1.00 5.91
C SER A 33 21.69 -0.30 6.68
N ALA A 34 21.21 0.84 6.19
CA ALA A 34 20.08 1.55 6.77
C ALA A 34 18.78 0.75 6.64
N ASP A 35 18.54 0.16 5.48
CA ASP A 35 17.36 -0.69 5.23
C ASP A 35 17.34 -1.88 6.22
N HIS A 36 18.45 -2.59 6.33
CA HIS A 36 18.58 -3.73 7.26
C HIS A 36 18.41 -3.31 8.73
N PHE A 37 18.96 -2.14 9.11
CA PHE A 37 18.77 -1.60 10.45
C PHE A 37 17.28 -1.35 10.76
N PHE A 38 16.54 -0.70 9.86
CA PHE A 38 15.14 -0.40 10.08
C PHE A 38 14.24 -1.63 10.05
N GLU A 39 14.53 -2.61 9.22
CA GLU A 39 13.84 -3.92 9.25
C GLU A 39 14.06 -4.63 10.60
N SER A 40 15.30 -4.69 11.06
CA SER A 40 15.63 -5.29 12.36
C SER A 40 14.97 -4.55 13.52
N LEU A 41 14.89 -3.21 13.44
CA LEU A 41 14.24 -2.38 14.44
C LEU A 41 12.74 -2.67 14.53
N THR A 42 12.05 -2.74 13.38
CA THR A 42 10.61 -3.03 13.35
C THR A 42 10.29 -4.40 13.90
N ILE A 43 11.08 -5.42 13.57
CA ILE A 43 10.94 -6.77 14.10
C ILE A 43 11.10 -6.78 15.64
N ARG A 44 12.11 -6.10 16.17
CA ARG A 44 12.30 -5.98 17.63
C ARG A 44 11.14 -5.26 18.31
N MET A 45 10.60 -4.20 17.68
CA MET A 45 9.45 -3.50 18.21
C MET A 45 8.20 -4.38 18.25
N GLU A 46 7.96 -5.19 17.23
CA GLU A 46 6.85 -6.16 17.23
C GLU A 46 6.99 -7.23 18.32
N GLN A 47 8.21 -7.68 18.59
CA GLN A 47 8.48 -8.59 19.71
C GLN A 47 8.22 -7.95 21.08
N GLN A 48 8.57 -6.66 21.22
CA GLN A 48 8.37 -5.92 22.47
C GLN A 48 6.90 -5.51 22.68
N TYR A 49 6.14 -5.29 21.60
CA TYR A 49 4.74 -4.86 21.62
C TYR A 49 3.86 -5.86 20.85
N PRO A 50 3.56 -7.06 21.42
CA PRO A 50 2.76 -8.08 20.77
C PRO A 50 1.39 -7.53 20.32
N GLY A 51 0.99 -7.88 19.10
CA GLY A 51 -0.27 -7.43 18.49
C GLY A 51 -0.20 -6.07 17.79
N THR A 52 0.94 -5.36 17.88
CA THR A 52 1.16 -4.11 17.14
C THR A 52 2.04 -4.36 15.94
N LYS A 53 1.63 -3.90 14.76
CA LYS A 53 2.40 -3.98 13.52
C LYS A 53 3.19 -2.70 13.29
N PHE A 54 4.44 -2.84 12.90
CA PHE A 54 5.33 -1.73 12.57
C PHE A 54 5.83 -1.84 11.14
N CYS A 55 5.88 -0.72 10.45
CA CYS A 55 6.42 -0.65 9.10
C CYS A 55 7.17 0.66 8.89
N VAL A 56 8.25 0.61 8.13
CA VAL A 56 8.99 1.77 7.65
C VAL A 56 8.68 2.01 6.19
N GLY A 57 8.24 3.21 5.86
CA GLY A 57 8.13 3.67 4.48
C GLY A 57 9.39 4.43 4.10
N LYS A 58 9.99 4.07 2.98
CA LYS A 58 11.21 4.67 2.44
C LYS A 58 10.90 5.42 1.15
N GLY A 59 11.37 6.68 1.04
CA GLY A 59 11.41 7.44 -0.20
C GLY A 59 12.73 7.22 -0.93
N ASN A 60 12.78 7.60 -2.20
CA ASN A 60 13.99 7.50 -3.01
C ASN A 60 15.09 8.45 -2.50
N VAL A 61 16.34 8.02 -2.61
CA VAL A 61 17.50 8.86 -2.33
C VAL A 61 17.54 10.05 -3.28
N ARG A 62 17.84 11.23 -2.75
CA ARG A 62 17.91 12.50 -3.49
C ARG A 62 19.23 13.18 -3.25
N SER A 63 19.84 13.68 -4.32
CA SER A 63 21.17 14.33 -4.26
C SER A 63 21.15 15.78 -3.78
N ARG A 64 19.96 16.39 -3.61
CA ARG A 64 19.82 17.81 -3.25
C ARG A 64 18.87 17.98 -2.07
N LEU A 65 19.10 19.00 -1.24
CA LEU A 65 18.24 19.33 -0.09
C LEU A 65 16.76 19.52 -0.46
N PHE A 66 16.48 20.14 -1.61
CA PHE A 66 15.11 20.31 -2.11
C PHE A 66 14.39 18.96 -2.37
N GLY A 67 15.12 17.89 -2.63
CA GLY A 67 14.60 16.55 -2.81
C GLY A 67 14.11 15.87 -1.52
N ILE A 68 14.46 16.39 -0.34
CA ILE A 68 14.03 15.82 0.95
C ILE A 68 12.50 15.82 1.06
N ARG A 69 11.85 16.91 0.64
CA ARG A 69 10.39 17.00 0.65
C ARG A 69 9.74 15.92 -0.22
N GLU A 70 10.28 15.70 -1.41
CA GLU A 70 9.81 14.68 -2.33
C GLU A 70 10.00 13.28 -1.77
N SER A 71 11.20 12.97 -1.27
CA SER A 71 11.51 11.71 -0.61
C SER A 71 10.58 11.45 0.59
N TYR A 72 10.28 12.46 1.39
CA TYR A 72 9.32 12.37 2.48
C TYR A 72 7.88 12.05 2.00
N ILE A 73 7.42 12.69 0.92
CA ILE A 73 6.11 12.40 0.34
C ILE A 73 6.07 10.95 -0.17
N GLN A 74 7.13 10.50 -0.82
CA GLN A 74 7.26 9.12 -1.29
C GLN A 74 7.24 8.11 -0.13
N ALA A 75 7.96 8.37 0.95
CA ALA A 75 7.94 7.53 2.15
C ALA A 75 6.54 7.43 2.77
N LYS A 76 5.78 8.53 2.81
CA LYS A 76 4.37 8.51 3.24
C LYS A 76 3.48 7.67 2.33
N ARG A 77 3.68 7.74 1.01
CA ARG A 77 2.94 6.94 0.02
C ARG A 77 3.24 5.45 0.21
N SER A 78 4.49 5.09 0.52
CA SER A 78 4.87 3.72 0.86
C SER A 78 4.13 3.20 2.09
N LEU A 79 4.03 3.99 3.16
CA LEU A 79 3.25 3.63 4.35
C LEU A 79 1.75 3.55 4.08
N LEU A 80 1.21 4.41 3.20
CA LEU A 80 -0.19 4.34 2.81
C LEU A 80 -0.49 3.06 2.04
N SER A 81 0.39 2.67 1.10
CA SER A 81 0.24 1.40 0.37
C SER A 81 0.26 0.20 1.30
N TRP A 82 1.14 0.20 2.33
CA TRP A 82 1.18 -0.85 3.34
C TRP A 82 -0.17 -1.06 4.03
N LYS A 83 -0.81 0.05 4.43
CA LYS A 83 -2.15 -0.01 5.06
C LYS A 83 -3.24 -0.50 4.11
N LEU A 84 -3.22 -0.04 2.85
CA LEU A 84 -4.27 -0.35 1.88
C LEU A 84 -4.18 -1.77 1.33
N LEU A 85 -2.96 -2.30 1.18
CA LEU A 85 -2.73 -3.61 0.58
C LEU A 85 -2.64 -4.75 1.59
N GLY A 86 -2.63 -4.43 2.90
CA GLY A 86 -2.45 -5.44 3.94
C GLY A 86 -1.09 -6.14 3.85
N ASP A 87 -0.06 -5.42 3.39
CA ASP A 87 1.31 -5.93 3.27
C ASP A 87 1.88 -6.24 4.65
N ASN A 88 2.63 -7.32 4.77
CA ASN A 88 3.27 -7.74 6.02
C ASN A 88 4.77 -7.42 6.07
N ARG A 89 5.31 -6.72 5.07
CA ARG A 89 6.71 -6.28 5.06
C ARG A 89 6.98 -5.24 6.14
N HIS A 90 8.17 -5.27 6.70
CA HIS A 90 8.61 -4.32 7.73
C HIS A 90 9.20 -3.03 7.15
N LEU A 91 9.65 -3.08 5.90
CA LEU A 91 10.14 -1.93 5.13
C LEU A 91 9.55 -1.96 3.73
N ILE A 92 9.06 -0.82 3.26
CA ILE A 92 8.53 -0.65 1.90
C ILE A 92 9.20 0.55 1.26
N SER A 93 9.94 0.32 0.20
CA SER A 93 10.53 1.37 -0.63
C SER A 93 9.51 1.91 -1.64
N TYR A 94 9.55 3.20 -1.92
CA TYR A 94 8.70 3.81 -2.94
C TYR A 94 8.94 3.21 -4.32
N SER A 95 10.19 2.84 -4.63
CA SER A 95 10.56 2.13 -5.88
C SER A 95 9.81 0.80 -6.07
N ASP A 96 9.45 0.13 -4.97
CA ASP A 96 8.83 -1.20 -5.01
C ASP A 96 7.32 -1.15 -5.25
N LEU A 97 6.73 0.03 -5.23
CA LEU A 97 5.29 0.21 -5.40
C LEU A 97 4.80 -0.07 -6.82
N GLY A 98 5.71 -0.11 -7.82
CA GLY A 98 5.34 -0.41 -9.19
C GLY A 98 4.19 0.47 -9.70
N PHE A 99 3.12 -0.15 -10.16
CA PHE A 99 1.94 0.55 -10.69
C PHE A 99 1.28 1.50 -9.68
N TYR A 100 1.36 1.23 -8.37
CA TYR A 100 0.78 2.11 -7.36
C TYR A 100 1.41 3.50 -7.33
N GLN A 101 2.65 3.68 -7.79
CA GLN A 101 3.25 5.00 -7.94
C GLN A 101 2.40 5.91 -8.84
N LEU A 102 1.89 5.36 -9.96
CA LEU A 102 1.02 6.09 -10.88
C LEU A 102 -0.30 6.49 -10.23
N LEU A 103 -0.88 5.62 -9.42
CA LEU A 103 -2.13 5.93 -8.70
C LEU A 103 -1.95 7.10 -7.72
N PHE A 104 -0.77 7.22 -7.08
CA PHE A 104 -0.47 8.33 -6.18
C PHE A 104 -0.22 9.67 -6.91
N GLU A 105 0.02 9.65 -8.22
CA GLU A 105 0.15 10.87 -9.03
C GLU A 105 -1.20 11.40 -9.53
N ILE A 106 -2.29 10.65 -9.36
CA ILE A 106 -3.64 11.12 -9.70
C ILE A 106 -4.04 12.22 -8.72
N PRO A 107 -4.27 13.46 -9.20
CA PRO A 107 -4.31 14.64 -8.33
C PRO A 107 -5.54 14.69 -7.42
N THR A 108 -6.63 14.03 -7.79
CA THR A 108 -7.87 14.09 -7.03
C THR A 108 -8.62 12.75 -7.00
N ALA A 109 -9.23 12.46 -5.85
CA ALA A 109 -10.10 11.29 -5.71
C ALA A 109 -11.35 11.35 -6.63
N SER A 110 -11.72 12.54 -7.12
CA SER A 110 -12.82 12.69 -8.07
C SER A 110 -12.49 12.09 -9.42
N VAL A 111 -11.30 12.32 -9.96
CA VAL A 111 -10.84 11.72 -11.22
C VAL A 111 -10.87 10.19 -11.13
N MET A 112 -10.41 9.64 -10.03
CA MET A 112 -10.44 8.19 -9.81
C MET A 112 -11.88 7.67 -9.74
N ARG A 113 -12.77 8.38 -9.01
CA ARG A 113 -14.20 8.01 -8.91
C ARG A 113 -14.89 8.08 -10.26
N GLU A 114 -14.69 9.15 -11.02
CA GLU A 114 -15.28 9.32 -12.36
C GLU A 114 -14.83 8.19 -13.30
N TYR A 115 -13.54 7.87 -13.29
CA TYR A 115 -13.01 6.76 -14.09
C TYR A 115 -13.63 5.41 -13.68
N THR A 116 -13.67 5.11 -12.38
CA THR A 116 -14.22 3.83 -11.88
C THR A 116 -15.74 3.75 -12.03
N ALA A 117 -16.45 4.86 -11.85
CA ALA A 117 -17.89 4.94 -12.04
C ALA A 117 -18.31 4.49 -13.44
N ARG A 118 -17.56 4.88 -14.46
CA ARG A 118 -17.82 4.49 -15.85
C ARG A 118 -17.95 2.97 -16.04
N PHE A 119 -17.21 2.18 -15.26
CA PHE A 119 -17.22 0.72 -15.35
C PHE A 119 -18.13 0.06 -14.29
N LEU A 120 -18.21 0.65 -13.11
CA LEU A 120 -18.89 0.03 -11.97
C LEU A 120 -20.37 0.45 -11.84
N ASP A 121 -20.72 1.66 -12.27
CA ASP A 121 -22.09 2.15 -12.15
C ASP A 121 -23.07 1.35 -13.01
N PRO A 122 -22.77 0.93 -14.26
CA PRO A 122 -23.66 0.05 -15.01
C PRO A 122 -23.96 -1.28 -14.28
N ILE A 123 -22.95 -1.87 -13.62
CA ILE A 123 -23.12 -3.10 -12.85
C ILE A 123 -24.03 -2.87 -11.65
N ARG A 124 -23.81 -1.77 -10.92
CA ARG A 124 -24.62 -1.39 -9.75
C ARG A 124 -26.07 -1.09 -10.11
N GLU A 125 -26.29 -0.39 -11.24
CA GLU A 125 -27.64 -0.13 -11.73
C GLU A 125 -28.36 -1.41 -12.16
N TYR A 126 -27.64 -2.34 -12.83
CA TYR A 126 -28.18 -3.63 -13.15
C TYR A 126 -28.58 -4.42 -11.90
N ASP A 127 -27.74 -4.43 -10.87
CA ASP A 127 -28.03 -5.10 -9.60
C ASP A 127 -29.29 -4.53 -8.91
N LYS A 128 -29.48 -3.21 -8.93
CA LYS A 128 -30.67 -2.57 -8.35
C LYS A 128 -31.97 -3.00 -9.03
N THR A 129 -31.93 -3.24 -10.32
CA THR A 129 -33.13 -3.58 -11.11
C THR A 129 -33.42 -5.07 -11.17
N HIS A 130 -32.41 -5.92 -11.05
CA HIS A 130 -32.50 -7.36 -11.27
C HIS A 130 -32.13 -8.22 -10.05
N ASP A 131 -31.73 -7.61 -8.94
CA ASP A 131 -31.23 -8.32 -7.73
C ASP A 131 -30.18 -9.41 -8.07
N ALA A 132 -29.27 -9.04 -8.98
CA ALA A 132 -28.36 -10.00 -9.61
C ALA A 132 -27.05 -10.23 -8.83
N HIS A 133 -26.71 -9.33 -7.89
CA HIS A 133 -25.50 -9.39 -7.05
C HIS A 133 -24.19 -9.48 -7.86
N LEU A 134 -24.13 -8.82 -9.02
CA LEU A 134 -22.95 -8.84 -9.88
C LEU A 134 -21.77 -8.08 -9.28
N TYR A 135 -22.05 -6.91 -8.65
CA TYR A 135 -21.01 -6.12 -8.01
C TYR A 135 -20.31 -6.87 -6.86
N GLU A 136 -21.10 -7.51 -5.98
CA GLU A 136 -20.58 -8.35 -4.92
C GLU A 136 -19.78 -9.53 -5.48
N THR A 137 -20.28 -10.15 -6.55
CA THR A 137 -19.60 -11.25 -7.24
C THR A 137 -18.26 -10.80 -7.81
N LEU A 138 -18.21 -9.64 -8.46
CA LEU A 138 -16.97 -9.05 -8.99
C LEU A 138 -15.94 -8.80 -7.90
N CYS A 139 -16.34 -8.15 -6.80
CA CYS A 139 -15.42 -7.86 -5.69
C CYS A 139 -14.86 -9.16 -5.09
N THR A 140 -15.73 -10.11 -4.75
CA THR A 140 -15.29 -11.39 -4.17
C THR A 140 -14.42 -12.20 -5.13
N TRP A 141 -14.71 -12.15 -6.43
CA TRP A 141 -13.88 -12.81 -7.44
C TRP A 141 -12.47 -12.24 -7.52
N LEU A 142 -12.33 -10.90 -7.47
CA LEU A 142 -11.04 -10.23 -7.42
C LEU A 142 -10.29 -10.53 -6.11
N ASP A 143 -10.98 -10.50 -4.96
CA ASP A 143 -10.40 -10.82 -3.65
C ASP A 143 -9.88 -12.26 -3.60
N CYS A 144 -10.60 -13.19 -4.25
CA CYS A 144 -10.19 -14.58 -4.43
C CYS A 144 -9.15 -14.76 -5.57
N ARG A 145 -8.50 -13.69 -6.04
CA ARG A 145 -7.52 -13.72 -7.14
C ARG A 145 -8.03 -14.44 -8.39
N CYS A 146 -9.27 -14.17 -8.76
CA CYS A 146 -9.96 -14.76 -9.90
C CYS A 146 -10.09 -16.30 -9.85
N ASN A 147 -10.03 -16.89 -8.64
CA ASN A 147 -10.21 -18.32 -8.45
C ASN A 147 -11.70 -18.67 -8.30
N LYS A 148 -12.28 -19.27 -9.35
CA LYS A 148 -13.71 -19.61 -9.41
C LYS A 148 -14.17 -20.53 -8.26
N VAL A 149 -13.35 -21.48 -7.83
CA VAL A 149 -13.71 -22.42 -6.75
C VAL A 149 -13.78 -21.70 -5.41
N GLN A 150 -12.79 -20.87 -5.11
CA GLN A 150 -12.76 -20.09 -3.87
C GLN A 150 -13.88 -19.06 -3.84
N THR A 151 -14.14 -18.38 -4.97
CA THR A 151 -15.22 -17.40 -5.09
C THR A 151 -16.60 -18.06 -4.86
N ALA A 152 -16.86 -19.20 -5.48
CA ALA A 152 -18.12 -19.92 -5.29
C ALA A 152 -18.34 -20.32 -3.81
N LYS A 153 -17.27 -20.78 -3.14
CA LYS A 153 -17.31 -21.08 -1.71
C LYS A 153 -17.56 -19.82 -0.86
N ALA A 154 -16.86 -18.73 -1.14
CA ALA A 154 -16.97 -17.48 -0.38
C ALA A 154 -18.38 -16.86 -0.50
N LEU A 155 -19.01 -16.97 -1.67
CA LEU A 155 -20.36 -16.48 -1.93
C LEU A 155 -21.47 -17.51 -1.61
N PHE A 156 -21.11 -18.71 -1.14
CA PHE A 156 -22.06 -19.81 -0.93
C PHE A 156 -22.89 -20.16 -2.17
N LEU A 157 -22.28 -20.04 -3.37
CA LEU A 157 -22.93 -20.28 -4.65
C LEU A 157 -22.54 -21.63 -5.26
N HIS A 158 -23.49 -22.23 -6.00
CA HIS A 158 -23.15 -23.32 -6.89
C HIS A 158 -22.25 -22.79 -8.05
N ARG A 159 -21.33 -23.61 -8.53
CA ARG A 159 -20.41 -23.26 -9.61
C ARG A 159 -21.11 -22.66 -10.84
N ASN A 160 -22.22 -23.25 -11.27
CA ASN A 160 -22.95 -22.78 -12.44
C ASN A 160 -23.57 -21.38 -12.23
N THR A 161 -24.07 -21.09 -11.04
CA THR A 161 -24.59 -19.76 -10.68
C THR A 161 -23.50 -18.71 -10.74
N LEU A 162 -22.31 -19.04 -10.21
CA LEU A 162 -21.16 -18.15 -10.32
C LEU A 162 -20.76 -17.90 -11.78
N LEU A 163 -20.70 -18.94 -12.60
CA LEU A 163 -20.36 -18.78 -14.03
C LEU A 163 -21.37 -17.88 -14.75
N MET A 164 -22.66 -18.07 -14.52
CA MET A 164 -23.72 -17.20 -15.09
C MET A 164 -23.55 -15.73 -14.67
N ARG A 165 -23.18 -15.48 -13.40
CA ARG A 165 -22.92 -14.11 -12.92
C ARG A 165 -21.67 -13.51 -13.55
N LEU A 166 -20.59 -14.29 -13.69
CA LEU A 166 -19.33 -13.84 -14.33
C LEU A 166 -19.48 -13.61 -15.83
N GLU A 167 -20.37 -14.30 -16.51
CA GLU A 167 -20.66 -14.08 -17.95
C GLU A 167 -21.46 -12.79 -18.20
N LYS A 168 -22.14 -12.27 -17.18
CA LYS A 168 -22.88 -11.01 -17.27
C LYS A 168 -22.07 -9.79 -16.90
N LEU A 169 -20.90 -9.96 -16.28
CA LEU A 169 -19.94 -8.91 -15.96
C LEU A 169 -19.13 -8.46 -17.18
#